data_b84b016d7286a52f1f74fe23f480511b
#
_entry.id   b84b016d7286a52f1f74fe23f480511b
#
_cell.length_a   1.000
_cell.length_b   1.000
_cell.length_c   1.000
_cell.angle_alpha   90.00
_cell.angle_beta   90.00
_cell.angle_gamma   90.00
#
_symmetry.space_group_name_H-M   'P 1'
#
loop_
_entity.id
_entity.type
_entity.pdbx_description
1 polymer ?
#
loop_
_entity_poly.entity_id
_entity_poly.type
_entity_poly.pdbx_seq_one_letter_code
_entity_poly.pdbx_strand_id
1 'polypeptide(L)'
;MSQPHLEPGRVYRTRDLAAWSANAPRLAKRMVEQGDLVPLAHGLFAHLRQTKFGPVPPLDEEIMRAFLDGGPFVFTGPERWNALGLGTTAVFAVPLVYNTKRSGTFTFGNRRFVLRRVAFPENPPTEWFIIDLLEHADQAAASTVEIAQVLARALAQDRFDRDRLREMAKRYGSRATYALVEGALQESAS
;
A
#
# COMPACT_ATOMS: atom_id res chain seq x y z
N MET A 1 18.41 11.61 -32.93
CA MET A 1 17.74 10.82 -31.90
C MET A 1 17.66 11.70 -30.66
N SER A 2 16.46 12.11 -30.24
CA SER A 2 16.30 12.93 -29.04
C SER A 2 16.76 12.13 -27.83
N GLN A 3 17.56 12.75 -26.95
CA GLN A 3 17.90 12.14 -25.66
C GLN A 3 16.62 11.91 -24.84
N PRO A 4 16.47 10.72 -24.21
CA PRO A 4 15.36 10.48 -23.33
C PRO A 4 15.33 11.50 -22.21
N HIS A 5 14.20 12.19 -22.04
CA HIS A 5 14.00 13.08 -20.88
C HIS A 5 13.42 12.26 -19.73
N LEU A 6 14.28 11.88 -18.77
CA LEU A 6 13.89 11.13 -17.58
C LEU A 6 13.45 12.08 -16.46
N GLU A 7 12.32 11.76 -15.85
CA GLU A 7 11.81 12.48 -14.67
C GLU A 7 12.48 11.97 -13.40
N PRO A 8 13.05 12.84 -12.55
CA PRO A 8 13.69 12.43 -11.31
C PRO A 8 12.72 11.75 -10.34
N GLY A 9 13.10 10.62 -9.79
CA GLY A 9 12.29 9.83 -8.85
C GLY A 9 11.26 8.90 -9.52
N ARG A 10 11.17 8.90 -10.84
CA ARG A 10 10.23 8.07 -11.59
C ARG A 10 10.77 6.65 -11.83
N VAL A 11 9.85 5.70 -11.89
CA VAL A 11 10.10 4.31 -12.24
C VAL A 11 9.61 4.03 -13.66
N TYR A 12 10.46 3.41 -14.46
CA TYR A 12 10.24 3.10 -15.88
C TYR A 12 10.22 1.59 -16.09
N ARG A 13 9.31 1.12 -16.90
CA ARG A 13 9.33 -0.24 -17.44
C ARG A 13 10.08 -0.26 -18.76
N THR A 14 10.62 -1.41 -19.13
CA THR A 14 11.28 -1.54 -20.45
C THR A 14 10.41 -1.02 -21.58
N ARG A 15 9.10 -1.29 -21.58
CA ARG A 15 8.18 -0.81 -22.62
C ARG A 15 8.00 0.71 -22.67
N ASP A 16 8.17 1.42 -21.53
CA ASP A 16 8.03 2.88 -21.49
C ASP A 16 9.18 3.53 -22.26
N LEU A 17 10.33 2.86 -22.31
CA LEU A 17 11.51 3.30 -23.08
C LEU A 17 11.32 3.13 -24.59
N ALA A 18 10.29 2.41 -25.03
CA ALA A 18 9.96 2.27 -26.46
C ALA A 18 9.55 3.61 -27.10
N ALA A 19 9.13 4.58 -26.30
CA ALA A 19 8.90 5.96 -26.78
C ALA A 19 10.16 6.63 -27.35
N TRP A 20 11.35 6.18 -26.94
CA TRP A 20 12.64 6.78 -27.34
C TRP A 20 13.50 5.86 -28.20
N SER A 21 13.19 4.56 -28.29
CA SER A 21 13.95 3.60 -29.09
C SER A 21 13.14 2.39 -29.48
N ALA A 22 13.22 2.01 -30.76
CA ALA A 22 12.66 0.75 -31.24
C ALA A 22 13.26 -0.49 -30.55
N ASN A 23 14.47 -0.37 -29.97
CA ASN A 23 15.10 -1.42 -29.15
C ASN A 23 15.19 -0.95 -27.69
N ALA A 24 14.05 -0.95 -27.02
CA ALA A 24 13.93 -0.54 -25.62
C ALA A 24 14.83 -1.34 -24.66
N PRO A 25 14.99 -2.68 -24.76
CA PRO A 25 15.91 -3.42 -23.90
C PRO A 25 17.37 -2.96 -24.03
N ARG A 26 17.84 -2.70 -25.25
CA ARG A 26 19.19 -2.20 -25.50
C ARG A 26 19.38 -0.77 -24.98
N LEU A 27 18.34 0.06 -25.11
CA LEU A 27 18.34 1.40 -24.52
C LEU A 27 18.44 1.32 -22.98
N ALA A 28 17.61 0.49 -22.34
CA ALA A 28 17.63 0.29 -20.89
C ALA A 28 19.04 -0.12 -20.39
N LYS A 29 19.65 -1.11 -21.05
CA LYS A 29 21.00 -1.58 -20.71
C LYS A 29 22.02 -0.45 -20.79
N ARG A 30 22.02 0.32 -21.88
CA ARG A 30 22.93 1.46 -22.06
C ARG A 30 22.73 2.52 -20.98
N MET A 31 21.47 2.85 -20.63
CA MET A 31 21.17 3.85 -19.60
C MET A 31 21.58 3.39 -18.21
N VAL A 32 21.53 2.10 -17.94
CA VAL A 32 22.06 1.52 -16.69
C VAL A 32 23.59 1.61 -16.68
N GLU A 33 24.27 1.30 -17.78
CA GLU A 33 25.73 1.43 -17.90
C GLU A 33 26.21 2.89 -17.77
N GLN A 34 25.38 3.86 -18.19
CA GLN A 34 25.64 5.31 -18.06
C GLN A 34 25.29 5.87 -16.68
N GLY A 35 24.60 5.08 -15.82
CA GLY A 35 24.15 5.53 -14.52
C GLY A 35 22.87 6.38 -14.52
N ASP A 36 22.21 6.54 -15.67
CA ASP A 36 20.94 7.26 -15.79
C ASP A 36 19.76 6.49 -15.18
N LEU A 37 19.84 5.16 -15.23
CA LEU A 37 18.85 4.26 -14.66
C LEU A 37 19.50 3.26 -13.70
N VAL A 38 18.78 2.93 -12.63
CA VAL A 38 19.13 1.88 -11.67
C VAL A 38 18.12 0.74 -11.77
N PRO A 39 18.56 -0.52 -11.96
CA PRO A 39 17.64 -1.64 -12.04
C PRO A 39 16.99 -1.91 -10.66
N LEU A 40 15.68 -2.04 -10.63
CA LEU A 40 14.91 -2.42 -9.44
C LEU A 40 14.51 -3.90 -9.48
N ALA A 41 14.06 -4.37 -10.63
CA ALA A 41 13.68 -5.75 -10.92
C ALA A 41 13.77 -5.99 -12.43
N HIS A 42 13.48 -7.22 -12.87
CA HIS A 42 13.46 -7.51 -14.30
C HIS A 42 12.48 -6.59 -15.05
N GLY A 43 13.02 -5.82 -16.01
CA GLY A 43 12.23 -4.88 -16.82
C GLY A 43 11.69 -3.66 -16.06
N LEU A 44 12.21 -3.37 -14.86
CA LEU A 44 11.81 -2.23 -14.05
C LEU A 44 13.05 -1.46 -13.58
N PHE A 45 13.08 -0.15 -13.83
CA PHE A 45 14.23 0.72 -13.61
C PHE A 45 13.79 2.02 -12.94
N ALA A 46 14.63 2.58 -12.08
CA ALA A 46 14.42 3.89 -11.46
C ALA A 46 15.40 4.93 -12.03
N HIS A 47 14.92 6.14 -12.30
CA HIS A 47 15.75 7.32 -12.42
C HIS A 47 15.79 8.02 -11.07
N LEU A 48 16.95 7.96 -10.39
CA LEU A 48 17.08 8.48 -9.03
C LEU A 48 17.09 10.01 -9.03
N ARG A 49 16.40 10.60 -8.05
CA ARG A 49 16.47 12.03 -7.82
C ARG A 49 17.79 12.37 -7.12
N GLN A 50 18.60 13.22 -7.74
CA GLN A 50 19.84 13.69 -7.14
C GLN A 50 19.55 14.83 -6.14
N THR A 51 20.18 14.77 -4.98
CA THR A 51 20.10 15.80 -3.94
C THR A 51 21.51 16.13 -3.43
N LYS A 52 21.63 17.20 -2.65
CA LYS A 52 22.88 17.55 -1.99
C LYS A 52 23.40 16.49 -1.00
N PHE A 53 22.54 15.56 -0.61
CA PHE A 53 22.88 14.44 0.28
C PHE A 53 23.08 13.12 -0.46
N GLY A 54 23.03 13.14 -1.79
CA GLY A 54 23.17 11.97 -2.65
C GLY A 54 21.88 11.58 -3.37
N PRO A 55 21.91 10.42 -4.07
CA PRO A 55 20.75 9.92 -4.82
C PRO A 55 19.66 9.42 -3.86
N VAL A 56 18.42 9.81 -4.13
CA VAL A 56 17.22 9.41 -3.38
C VAL A 56 16.45 8.36 -4.19
N PRO A 57 16.15 7.19 -3.59
CA PRO A 57 15.31 6.17 -4.22
C PRO A 57 13.91 6.70 -4.56
N PRO A 58 13.21 6.06 -5.52
CA PRO A 58 11.81 6.39 -5.80
C PRO A 58 10.92 6.08 -4.59
N LEU A 59 9.78 6.75 -4.52
CA LEU A 59 8.75 6.46 -3.52
C LEU A 59 8.16 5.06 -3.77
N ASP A 60 7.65 4.43 -2.71
CA ASP A 60 6.99 3.12 -2.80
C ASP A 60 5.78 3.12 -3.73
N GLU A 61 5.03 4.22 -3.73
CA GLU A 61 3.91 4.43 -4.63
C GLU A 61 4.34 4.42 -6.10
N GLU A 62 5.50 5.00 -6.43
CA GLU A 62 6.03 4.98 -7.79
C GLU A 62 6.43 3.57 -8.22
N ILE A 63 7.07 2.81 -7.32
CA ILE A 63 7.42 1.42 -7.58
C ILE A 63 6.15 0.60 -7.85
N MET A 64 5.14 0.72 -6.97
CA MET A 64 3.89 -0.02 -7.11
C MET A 64 3.10 0.40 -8.35
N ARG A 65 3.03 1.70 -8.65
CA ARG A 65 2.35 2.21 -9.85
C ARG A 65 2.96 1.61 -11.12
N ALA A 66 4.28 1.61 -11.23
CA ALA A 66 4.98 1.02 -12.37
C ALA A 66 4.84 -0.51 -12.39
N PHE A 67 5.03 -1.19 -11.27
CA PHE A 67 4.97 -2.65 -11.18
C PHE A 67 3.57 -3.20 -11.46
N LEU A 68 2.53 -2.53 -10.98
CA LEU A 68 1.13 -2.90 -11.17
C LEU A 68 0.52 -2.30 -12.45
N ASP A 69 1.35 -1.67 -13.28
CA ASP A 69 0.92 -1.14 -14.57
C ASP A 69 -0.29 -0.18 -14.45
N GLY A 70 -0.16 0.79 -13.58
CA GLY A 70 -1.21 1.77 -13.29
C GLY A 70 -2.47 1.20 -12.65
N GLY A 71 -2.51 -0.11 -12.36
CA GLY A 71 -3.65 -0.72 -11.67
C GLY A 71 -3.81 -0.21 -10.23
N PRO A 72 -5.02 -0.29 -9.66
CA PRO A 72 -5.29 0.19 -8.32
C PRO A 72 -4.53 -0.61 -7.27
N PHE A 73 -4.06 0.07 -6.24
CA PHE A 73 -3.42 -0.53 -5.07
C PHE A 73 -3.62 0.36 -3.84
N VAL A 74 -3.46 -0.24 -2.67
CA VAL A 74 -3.46 0.45 -1.38
C VAL A 74 -2.40 -0.14 -0.47
N PHE A 75 -1.63 0.74 0.20
CA PHE A 75 -0.76 0.36 1.30
C PHE A 75 -1.59 0.18 2.56
N THR A 76 -1.41 -0.93 3.23
CA THR A 76 -2.09 -1.27 4.49
C THR A 76 -1.13 -2.01 5.41
N GLY A 77 -1.67 -2.62 6.47
CA GLY A 77 -0.88 -3.37 7.44
C GLY A 77 -0.57 -2.55 8.69
N PRO A 78 0.32 -3.05 9.55
CA PRO A 78 0.55 -2.56 10.89
C PRO A 78 0.81 -1.06 11.03
N GLU A 79 1.52 -0.45 10.12
CA GLU A 79 1.75 1.00 10.15
C GLU A 79 0.44 1.78 10.06
N ARG A 80 -0.45 1.39 9.14
CA ARG A 80 -1.80 1.98 8.99
C ARG A 80 -2.70 1.66 10.16
N TRP A 81 -2.65 0.41 10.64
CA TRP A 81 -3.47 -0.03 11.78
C TRP A 81 -3.07 0.67 13.08
N ASN A 82 -1.76 0.84 13.33
CA ASN A 82 -1.27 1.58 14.49
C ASN A 82 -1.71 3.05 14.45
N ALA A 83 -1.72 3.66 13.26
CA ALA A 83 -2.18 5.04 13.09
C ALA A 83 -3.67 5.26 13.40
N LEU A 84 -4.49 4.20 13.44
CA LEU A 84 -5.89 4.27 13.87
C LEU A 84 -6.03 4.54 15.38
N GLY A 85 -4.99 4.27 16.18
CA GLY A 85 -5.03 4.44 17.64
C GLY A 85 -5.99 3.49 18.34
N LEU A 86 -6.18 2.28 17.81
CA LEU A 86 -7.08 1.24 18.35
C LEU A 86 -6.33 0.19 19.19
N GLY A 87 -5.21 0.57 19.81
CA GLY A 87 -4.47 -0.27 20.76
C GLY A 87 -3.48 -1.25 20.11
N THR A 88 -3.23 -1.15 18.82
CA THR A 88 -2.25 -1.98 18.13
C THR A 88 -0.86 -1.32 18.13
N THR A 89 0.18 -2.13 18.32
CA THR A 89 1.59 -1.68 18.32
C THR A 89 2.49 -2.60 17.50
N ALA A 90 1.90 -3.37 16.59
CA ALA A 90 2.66 -4.30 15.77
C ALA A 90 3.68 -3.57 14.89
N VAL A 91 4.91 -4.11 14.83
CA VAL A 91 5.98 -3.59 13.98
C VAL A 91 6.18 -4.58 12.84
N PHE A 92 6.08 -4.07 11.61
CA PHE A 92 6.33 -4.86 10.41
C PHE A 92 7.45 -4.21 9.59
N ALA A 93 8.44 -5.00 9.26
CA ALA A 93 9.57 -4.55 8.46
C ALA A 93 9.25 -4.49 6.94
N VAL A 94 8.12 -5.06 6.50
CA VAL A 94 7.79 -5.22 5.08
C VAL A 94 6.42 -4.64 4.79
N PRO A 95 6.31 -3.63 3.90
CA PRO A 95 5.02 -3.06 3.51
C PRO A 95 4.07 -4.09 2.91
N LEU A 96 2.81 -4.04 3.32
CA LEU A 96 1.70 -4.83 2.76
C LEU A 96 0.94 -3.98 1.75
N VAL A 97 0.72 -4.54 0.56
CA VAL A 97 0.05 -3.85 -0.55
C VAL A 97 -1.08 -4.70 -1.10
N TYR A 98 -2.31 -4.22 -0.99
CA TYR A 98 -3.45 -4.84 -1.66
C TYR A 98 -3.56 -4.30 -3.09
N ASN A 99 -3.91 -5.18 -4.01
CA ASN A 99 -4.07 -4.86 -5.43
C ASN A 99 -5.01 -5.88 -6.10
N THR A 100 -5.40 -5.61 -7.35
CA THR A 100 -6.34 -6.47 -8.11
C THR A 100 -5.65 -7.46 -9.04
N LYS A 101 -4.31 -7.46 -9.11
CA LYS A 101 -3.58 -8.20 -10.15
C LYS A 101 -2.85 -9.44 -9.64
N ARG A 102 -2.14 -9.37 -8.50
CA ARG A 102 -1.23 -10.43 -8.07
C ARG A 102 -1.02 -10.54 -6.57
N SER A 103 -0.61 -11.72 -6.13
CA SER A 103 -0.15 -11.98 -4.76
C SER A 103 1.27 -12.52 -4.78
N GLY A 104 2.01 -12.30 -3.70
CA GLY A 104 3.37 -12.80 -3.52
C GLY A 104 4.27 -11.80 -2.79
N THR A 105 5.50 -12.22 -2.54
CA THR A 105 6.55 -11.34 -2.02
C THR A 105 7.45 -10.91 -3.17
N PHE A 106 7.67 -9.61 -3.31
CA PHE A 106 8.47 -9.02 -4.39
C PHE A 106 9.56 -8.13 -3.82
N THR A 107 10.71 -8.13 -4.49
CA THR A 107 11.86 -7.29 -4.11
C THR A 107 12.20 -6.35 -5.26
N PHE A 108 12.35 -5.07 -4.95
CA PHE A 108 12.73 -4.01 -5.90
C PHE A 108 13.96 -3.29 -5.37
N GLY A 109 15.10 -3.57 -5.98
CA GLY A 109 16.38 -3.17 -5.40
C GLY A 109 16.61 -3.82 -4.03
N ASN A 110 16.69 -3.03 -2.98
CA ASN A 110 16.83 -3.48 -1.60
C ASN A 110 15.51 -3.46 -0.79
N ARG A 111 14.38 -3.14 -1.43
CA ARG A 111 13.06 -3.01 -0.77
C ARG A 111 12.19 -4.22 -1.07
N ARG A 112 11.61 -4.79 -0.02
CA ARG A 112 10.70 -5.93 -0.11
C ARG A 112 9.27 -5.48 0.16
N PHE A 113 8.31 -6.09 -0.56
CA PHE A 113 6.87 -5.85 -0.40
C PHE A 113 6.11 -7.16 -0.40
N VAL A 114 5.09 -7.24 0.42
CA VAL A 114 4.10 -8.34 0.38
C VAL A 114 2.87 -7.81 -0.34
N LEU A 115 2.53 -8.41 -1.48
CA LEU A 115 1.35 -8.08 -2.27
C LEU A 115 0.27 -9.12 -2.04
N ARG A 116 -0.98 -8.66 -1.92
CA ARG A 116 -2.16 -9.54 -1.88
C ARG A 116 -3.20 -9.05 -2.88
N ARG A 117 -3.72 -10.01 -3.66
CA ARG A 117 -4.84 -9.76 -4.57
C ARG A 117 -6.14 -9.88 -3.79
N VAL A 118 -6.73 -8.75 -3.42
CA VAL A 118 -7.97 -8.64 -2.66
C VAL A 118 -8.81 -7.48 -3.18
N ALA A 119 -10.12 -7.51 -2.90
CA ALA A 119 -10.99 -6.38 -3.18
C ALA A 119 -10.83 -5.30 -2.10
N PHE A 120 -10.81 -4.05 -2.51
CA PHE A 120 -10.77 -2.87 -1.64
C PHE A 120 -11.47 -1.69 -2.32
N PRO A 121 -11.92 -0.65 -1.58
CA PRO A 121 -12.50 0.56 -2.17
C PRO A 121 -11.45 1.33 -3.00
N GLU A 122 -11.88 2.00 -4.05
CA GLU A 122 -10.97 2.80 -4.90
C GLU A 122 -10.22 3.88 -4.11
N ASN A 123 -10.94 4.56 -3.19
CA ASN A 123 -10.38 5.52 -2.24
C ASN A 123 -10.74 5.07 -0.82
N PRO A 124 -9.94 4.20 -0.19
CA PRO A 124 -10.28 3.62 1.11
C PRO A 124 -10.42 4.70 2.18
N PRO A 125 -11.60 4.84 2.81
CA PRO A 125 -11.78 5.71 3.97
C PRO A 125 -11.10 5.11 5.20
N THR A 126 -10.92 5.92 6.25
CA THR A 126 -10.34 5.48 7.52
C THR A 126 -11.07 4.26 8.10
N GLU A 127 -12.38 4.22 7.98
CA GLU A 127 -13.25 3.16 8.48
C GLU A 127 -12.99 1.81 7.78
N TRP A 128 -12.58 1.83 6.51
CA TRP A 128 -12.17 0.60 5.83
C TRP A 128 -10.91 -0.01 6.44
N PHE A 129 -9.94 0.80 6.87
CA PHE A 129 -8.73 0.30 7.54
C PHE A 129 -9.04 -0.30 8.93
N ILE A 130 -10.14 0.12 9.57
CA ILE A 130 -10.63 -0.52 10.80
C ILE A 130 -11.12 -1.94 10.49
N ILE A 131 -11.85 -2.12 9.41
CA ILE A 131 -12.30 -3.45 8.97
C ILE A 131 -11.11 -4.34 8.62
N ASP A 132 -10.15 -3.80 7.87
CA ASP A 132 -8.92 -4.50 7.51
C ASP A 132 -8.12 -4.92 8.75
N LEU A 133 -8.01 -4.06 9.77
CA LEU A 133 -7.40 -4.40 11.06
C LEU A 133 -8.13 -5.54 11.75
N LEU A 134 -9.47 -5.49 11.84
CA LEU A 134 -10.26 -6.54 12.51
C LEU A 134 -10.15 -7.90 11.80
N GLU A 135 -10.07 -7.91 10.47
CA GLU A 135 -9.85 -9.12 9.67
C GLU A 135 -8.43 -9.72 9.85
N HIS A 136 -7.47 -8.94 10.34
CA HIS A 136 -6.07 -9.32 10.48
C HIS A 136 -5.51 -9.05 11.89
N ALA A 137 -6.36 -9.09 12.91
CA ALA A 137 -6.00 -8.78 14.29
C ALA A 137 -4.86 -9.66 14.84
N ASP A 138 -4.76 -10.91 14.38
CA ASP A 138 -3.66 -11.82 14.66
C ASP A 138 -2.30 -11.27 14.21
N GLN A 139 -2.26 -10.63 13.05
CA GLN A 139 -1.06 -9.98 12.50
C GLN A 139 -0.75 -8.64 13.19
N ALA A 140 -1.77 -8.02 13.79
CA ALA A 140 -1.62 -6.80 14.58
C ALA A 140 -1.20 -7.09 16.05
N ALA A 141 -0.99 -8.36 16.40
CA ALA A 141 -0.70 -8.82 17.77
C ALA A 141 -1.73 -8.28 18.80
N ALA A 142 -3.00 -8.22 18.42
CA ALA A 142 -4.08 -7.71 19.22
C ALA A 142 -5.30 -8.65 19.18
N SER A 143 -6.07 -8.66 20.25
CA SER A 143 -7.35 -9.37 20.31
C SER A 143 -8.43 -8.55 19.60
N THR A 144 -9.25 -9.20 18.78
CA THR A 144 -10.41 -8.56 18.14
C THR A 144 -11.38 -7.96 19.17
N VAL A 145 -11.50 -8.58 20.35
CA VAL A 145 -12.34 -8.08 21.46
C VAL A 145 -11.78 -6.78 22.03
N GLU A 146 -10.47 -6.73 22.27
CA GLU A 146 -9.81 -5.52 22.76
C GLU A 146 -9.90 -4.37 21.74
N ILE A 147 -9.68 -4.65 20.47
CA ILE A 147 -9.86 -3.67 19.39
C ILE A 147 -11.31 -3.15 19.38
N ALA A 148 -12.31 -4.03 19.48
CA ALA A 148 -13.72 -3.64 19.48
C ALA A 148 -14.08 -2.75 20.67
N GLN A 149 -13.56 -3.02 21.87
CA GLN A 149 -13.75 -2.19 23.05
C GLN A 149 -13.12 -0.79 22.90
N VAL A 150 -11.90 -0.71 22.33
CA VAL A 150 -11.26 0.58 22.06
C VAL A 150 -12.01 1.32 20.96
N LEU A 151 -12.51 0.62 19.95
CA LEU A 151 -13.33 1.17 18.88
C LEU A 151 -14.65 1.78 19.43
N ALA A 152 -15.35 1.08 20.33
CA ALA A 152 -16.57 1.60 20.95
C ALA A 152 -16.32 2.93 21.68
N ARG A 153 -15.23 3.03 22.43
CA ARG A 153 -14.81 4.28 23.10
C ARG A 153 -14.47 5.38 22.11
N ALA A 154 -13.80 5.04 21.01
CA ALA A 154 -13.45 6.00 19.96
C ALA A 154 -14.70 6.51 19.21
N LEU A 155 -15.68 5.64 18.99
CA LEU A 155 -16.98 6.00 18.41
C LEU A 155 -17.80 6.90 19.35
N ALA A 156 -17.77 6.68 20.67
CA ALA A 156 -18.40 7.55 21.66
C ALA A 156 -17.76 8.97 21.68
N GLN A 157 -16.54 9.10 21.18
CA GLN A 157 -15.82 10.38 21.03
C GLN A 157 -15.94 10.97 19.61
N ASP A 158 -16.80 10.44 18.76
CA ASP A 158 -17.01 10.84 17.36
C ASP A 158 -15.73 10.84 16.48
N ARG A 159 -14.76 9.95 16.82
CA ARG A 159 -13.50 9.86 16.06
C ARG A 159 -13.67 9.22 14.69
N PHE A 160 -14.72 8.44 14.48
CA PHE A 160 -15.00 7.74 13.24
C PHE A 160 -16.46 7.90 12.82
N ASP A 161 -16.71 7.88 11.52
CA ASP A 161 -18.04 7.95 10.96
C ASP A 161 -18.76 6.59 11.11
N ARG A 162 -19.86 6.59 11.89
CA ARG A 162 -20.62 5.39 12.27
C ARG A 162 -21.28 4.70 11.08
N ASP A 163 -21.88 5.50 10.18
CA ASP A 163 -22.61 4.97 9.03
C ASP A 163 -21.62 4.40 8.00
N ARG A 164 -20.53 5.11 7.77
CA ARG A 164 -19.45 4.64 6.90
C ARG A 164 -18.77 3.38 7.45
N LEU A 165 -18.53 3.31 8.75
CA LEU A 165 -17.98 2.12 9.38
C LEU A 165 -18.90 0.90 9.19
N ARG A 166 -20.21 1.07 9.40
CA ARG A 166 -21.20 0.01 9.15
C ARG A 166 -21.23 -0.41 7.68
N GLU A 167 -21.20 0.56 6.75
CA GLU A 167 -21.14 0.28 5.31
C GLU A 167 -19.88 -0.53 4.96
N MET A 168 -18.71 -0.12 5.44
CA MET A 168 -17.46 -0.83 5.18
C MET A 168 -17.47 -2.23 5.77
N ALA A 169 -17.96 -2.42 6.99
CA ALA A 169 -18.10 -3.73 7.62
C ALA A 169 -19.04 -4.67 6.84
N LYS A 170 -20.17 -4.15 6.36
CA LYS A 170 -21.13 -4.90 5.55
C LYS A 170 -20.55 -5.33 4.19
N ARG A 171 -19.74 -4.47 3.58
CA ARG A 171 -19.25 -4.68 2.21
C ARG A 171 -17.95 -5.47 2.16
N TYR A 172 -17.07 -5.30 3.14
CA TYR A 172 -15.69 -5.83 3.12
C TYR A 172 -15.35 -6.73 4.30
N GLY A 173 -16.13 -6.70 5.39
CA GLY A 173 -15.90 -7.51 6.58
C GLY A 173 -16.50 -8.92 6.46
N SER A 174 -15.91 -9.85 7.19
CA SER A 174 -16.53 -11.16 7.46
C SER A 174 -17.79 -11.00 8.34
N ARG A 175 -18.59 -12.04 8.42
CA ARG A 175 -19.75 -12.07 9.33
C ARG A 175 -19.37 -11.81 10.78
N ALA A 176 -18.21 -12.31 11.22
CA ALA A 176 -17.70 -12.08 12.57
C ALA A 176 -17.30 -10.62 12.79
N THR A 177 -16.57 -10.03 11.84
CA THR A 177 -16.18 -8.61 11.87
C THR A 177 -17.39 -7.69 11.86
N TYR A 178 -18.39 -7.97 11.02
CA TYR A 178 -19.63 -7.21 11.03
C TYR A 178 -20.34 -7.24 12.40
N ALA A 179 -20.42 -8.41 13.04
CA ALA A 179 -21.02 -8.54 14.36
C ALA A 179 -20.24 -7.75 15.43
N LEU A 180 -18.90 -7.76 15.38
CA LEU A 180 -18.05 -6.96 16.28
C LEU A 180 -18.27 -5.45 16.10
N VAL A 181 -18.36 -4.99 14.87
CA VAL A 181 -18.63 -3.58 14.55
C VAL A 181 -20.01 -3.16 15.04
N GLU A 182 -21.06 -3.94 14.80
CA GLU A 182 -22.40 -3.64 15.32
C GLU A 182 -22.44 -3.61 16.85
N GLY A 183 -21.74 -4.52 17.52
CA GLY A 183 -21.58 -4.50 18.97
C GLY A 183 -20.91 -3.20 19.47
N ALA A 184 -19.81 -2.80 18.87
CA ALA A 184 -19.11 -1.55 19.21
C ALA A 184 -19.97 -0.30 18.96
N LEU A 185 -20.77 -0.29 17.89
CA LEU A 185 -21.71 0.81 17.58
C LEU A 185 -22.83 0.91 18.62
N GLN A 186 -23.36 -0.23 19.10
CA GLN A 186 -24.39 -0.27 20.15
C GLN A 186 -23.83 0.19 21.50
N GLU A 187 -22.67 -0.32 21.91
CA GLU A 187 -21.99 0.06 23.15
C GLU A 187 -21.68 1.56 23.19
N SER A 188 -21.25 2.14 22.06
CA SER A 188 -20.91 3.56 21.98
C SER A 188 -22.12 4.51 22.01
N ALA A 189 -23.34 3.98 21.91
CA ALA A 189 -24.59 4.75 21.96
C ALA A 189 -25.25 4.73 23.35
N SER A 190 -24.71 3.92 24.29
CA SER A 190 -25.19 3.76 25.65
C SER A 190 -24.51 4.72 26.61
#